data_d7988d18130cc57a1398223095212a9a
#
_entry.id   d7988d18130cc57a1398223095212a9a
#
_cell.length_a   1.000
_cell.length_b   1.000
_cell.length_c   1.000
_cell.angle_alpha   90.00
_cell.angle_beta   90.00
_cell.angle_gamma   90.00
#
_symmetry.space_group_name_H-M   'P 1'
#
loop_
_entity.id
_entity.type
_entity.pdbx_description
1 polymer ?
#
loop_
_entity_poly.entity_id
_entity_poly.type
_entity_poly.pdbx_seq_one_letter_code
_entity_poly.pdbx_strand_id
1 'polypeptide(L)'
;MRYLILFVVLPLFATDNWPQWRGPNRDGAAPAFRGPAAWPEKLQTKWKITVGEGHSSPIFGEGRIFQFARLDGRETLSAIDPASGKVLWTQSYDAPFTMNVAAWGHGKGPKSTPVYAGGRVFTFGISGILSAHSAADGKLIWRKEFAKTFKNTSPDFGVAMSPIVWEGLLIAHAGGDKGGALTAFDVATGDEKWRWTGDGPAYASPVVGVFEDVPHLITFSQKSVMAVHPKTGQLLWQMNYQTPWENNNITPLLVNGTLILSGLDAGVKAVKPLLRNGAWVCETMWETKNASFSMNTPVLARNGLVIGFSHKNKGQIVAIDPKTGAIEWSGKPRQGDNAAIVMGAGVVLVFTTESEMTVLREDAKKYEPLRVYTVADSPVWAHPLPLESGIVVKDAKSLALLGW
;
A
#
# COMPACT_ATOMS: atom_id res chain seq x y z
N MET A 1 12.31 -57.68 -2.17
CA MET A 1 11.38 -56.77 -1.51
C MET A 1 11.75 -55.32 -1.94
N ARG A 2 10.93 -54.70 -2.78
CA ARG A 2 11.09 -53.30 -3.20
C ARG A 2 10.25 -52.44 -2.24
N TYR A 3 10.87 -51.61 -1.46
CA TYR A 3 10.17 -50.64 -0.61
C TYR A 3 9.72 -49.45 -1.46
N LEU A 4 8.41 -49.30 -1.59
CA LEU A 4 7.78 -48.13 -2.20
C LEU A 4 7.76 -47.00 -1.16
N ILE A 5 8.64 -46.02 -1.32
CA ILE A 5 8.61 -44.81 -0.48
C ILE A 5 7.50 -43.92 -1.04
N LEU A 6 6.39 -43.86 -0.34
CA LEU A 6 5.28 -42.94 -0.62
C LEU A 6 5.69 -41.55 -0.13
N PHE A 7 6.06 -40.66 -1.04
CA PHE A 7 6.17 -39.23 -0.71
C PHE A 7 4.76 -38.67 -0.52
N VAL A 8 4.35 -38.48 0.71
CA VAL A 8 3.17 -37.68 1.04
C VAL A 8 3.55 -36.22 0.80
N VAL A 9 3.19 -35.70 -0.37
CA VAL A 9 3.19 -34.26 -0.62
C VAL A 9 2.02 -33.69 0.18
N LEU A 10 2.29 -33.22 1.40
CA LEU A 10 1.33 -32.38 2.12
C LEU A 10 1.09 -31.14 1.24
N PRO A 11 -0.18 -30.79 0.93
CA PRO A 11 -0.45 -29.53 0.29
C PRO A 11 0.08 -28.42 1.20
N LEU A 12 1.06 -27.65 0.75
CA LEU A 12 1.33 -26.35 1.33
C LEU A 12 0.04 -25.55 1.10
N PHE A 13 -0.80 -25.48 2.12
CA PHE A 13 -1.83 -24.47 2.16
C PHE A 13 -1.08 -23.15 1.99
N ALA A 14 -1.44 -22.37 0.99
CA ALA A 14 -0.94 -21.02 0.80
C ALA A 14 -1.34 -20.25 2.07
N THR A 15 -0.41 -20.16 3.01
CA THR A 15 -0.59 -19.36 4.23
C THR A 15 -0.87 -17.94 3.78
N ASP A 16 -1.87 -17.32 4.38
CA ASP A 16 -2.14 -15.90 4.21
C ASP A 16 -0.79 -15.17 4.24
N ASN A 17 -0.45 -14.53 3.14
CA ASN A 17 0.79 -13.77 3.05
C ASN A 17 0.44 -12.36 2.57
N TRP A 18 0.58 -11.39 3.47
CA TRP A 18 0.33 -9.98 3.19
C TRP A 18 1.56 -9.17 3.60
N PRO A 19 2.72 -9.40 2.97
CA PRO A 19 4.02 -9.01 3.52
C PRO A 19 4.34 -7.53 3.36
N GLN A 20 3.51 -6.76 2.66
CA GLN A 20 3.80 -5.37 2.32
C GLN A 20 2.53 -4.60 1.99
N TRP A 21 2.71 -3.32 1.65
CA TRP A 21 1.68 -2.41 1.16
C TRP A 21 0.81 -3.07 0.09
N ARG A 22 -0.50 -3.19 0.37
CA ARG A 22 -1.51 -3.75 -0.54
C ARG A 22 -1.26 -5.19 -0.99
N GLY A 23 -0.58 -5.98 -0.15
CA GLY A 23 -0.37 -7.41 -0.37
C GLY A 23 0.84 -7.75 -1.26
N PRO A 24 1.00 -9.03 -1.61
CA PRO A 24 2.22 -9.53 -2.26
C PRO A 24 2.53 -8.84 -3.59
N ASN A 25 1.51 -8.49 -4.37
CA ASN A 25 1.67 -7.84 -5.67
C ASN A 25 1.45 -6.31 -5.63
N ARG A 26 1.16 -5.74 -4.47
CA ARG A 26 0.85 -4.31 -4.27
C ARG A 26 -0.38 -3.82 -5.05
N ASP A 27 -1.26 -4.71 -5.41
CA ASP A 27 -2.48 -4.50 -6.22
C ASP A 27 -3.78 -4.49 -5.41
N GLY A 28 -3.70 -4.81 -4.11
CA GLY A 28 -4.86 -4.92 -3.22
C GLY A 28 -5.64 -6.23 -3.38
N ALA A 29 -5.09 -7.19 -4.13
CA ALA A 29 -5.73 -8.48 -4.32
C ALA A 29 -5.29 -9.49 -3.26
N ALA A 30 -6.28 -10.12 -2.62
CA ALA A 30 -6.16 -11.19 -1.65
C ALA A 30 -6.92 -12.44 -2.15
N PRO A 31 -6.42 -13.15 -3.17
CA PRO A 31 -7.18 -14.23 -3.81
C PRO A 31 -7.46 -15.42 -2.89
N ALA A 32 -6.69 -15.59 -1.81
CA ALA A 32 -6.93 -16.60 -0.79
C ALA A 32 -8.01 -16.20 0.22
N PHE A 33 -8.25 -14.90 0.40
CA PHE A 33 -9.26 -14.40 1.32
C PHE A 33 -10.67 -14.70 0.79
N ARG A 34 -11.46 -15.36 1.61
CA ARG A 34 -12.87 -15.65 1.34
C ARG A 34 -13.73 -15.04 2.45
N GLY A 35 -14.67 -14.21 2.05
CA GLY A 35 -15.73 -13.78 2.97
C GLY A 35 -16.61 -14.96 3.38
N PRO A 36 -17.51 -14.76 4.35
CA PRO A 36 -18.49 -15.77 4.75
C PRO A 36 -19.45 -16.09 3.58
N ALA A 37 -20.01 -17.30 3.57
CA ALA A 37 -21.01 -17.70 2.57
C ALA A 37 -22.22 -16.76 2.55
N ALA A 38 -22.61 -16.23 3.72
CA ALA A 38 -23.58 -15.15 3.87
C ALA A 38 -23.03 -14.13 4.88
N TRP A 39 -22.97 -12.88 4.48
CA TRP A 39 -22.52 -11.80 5.35
C TRP A 39 -23.52 -11.59 6.50
N PRO A 40 -23.11 -11.71 7.76
CA PRO A 40 -23.99 -11.60 8.91
C PRO A 40 -24.55 -10.17 9.04
N GLU A 41 -25.52 -9.98 9.91
CA GLU A 41 -26.04 -8.66 10.22
C GLU A 41 -25.01 -7.78 10.93
N LYS A 42 -24.15 -8.38 11.78
CA LYS A 42 -23.08 -7.70 12.52
C LYS A 42 -21.81 -8.54 12.49
N LEU A 43 -20.67 -7.86 12.35
CA LEU A 43 -19.35 -8.47 12.54
C LEU A 43 -19.03 -8.61 14.03
N GLN A 44 -18.25 -9.62 14.39
CA GLN A 44 -17.79 -9.86 15.75
C GLN A 44 -16.36 -9.33 15.91
N THR A 45 -16.11 -8.51 16.93
CA THR A 45 -14.74 -8.18 17.33
C THR A 45 -14.15 -9.36 18.09
N LYS A 46 -13.20 -10.07 17.48
CA LYS A 46 -12.49 -11.20 18.10
C LYS A 46 -11.50 -10.72 19.17
N TRP A 47 -10.75 -9.67 18.81
CA TRP A 47 -9.88 -8.94 19.74
C TRP A 47 -9.69 -7.51 19.26
N LYS A 48 -9.35 -6.61 20.20
CA LYS A 48 -9.01 -5.22 19.93
C LYS A 48 -7.92 -4.79 20.91
N ILE A 49 -6.86 -4.15 20.40
CA ILE A 49 -5.73 -3.66 21.19
C ILE A 49 -5.36 -2.24 20.78
N THR A 50 -4.74 -1.49 21.67
CA THR A 50 -4.14 -0.19 21.38
C THR A 50 -2.75 -0.39 20.78
N VAL A 51 -2.47 0.22 19.62
CA VAL A 51 -1.17 0.15 18.95
C VAL A 51 -0.55 1.54 18.73
N GLY A 52 -1.32 2.61 18.90
CA GLY A 52 -0.86 4.00 18.73
C GLY A 52 -1.30 4.64 17.41
N GLU A 53 -0.85 5.87 17.19
CA GLU A 53 -1.25 6.74 16.08
C GLU A 53 -0.52 6.40 14.78
N GLY A 54 -1.14 6.74 13.66
CA GLY A 54 -0.58 6.61 12.30
C GLY A 54 -1.48 5.86 11.33
N HIS A 55 -1.14 5.96 10.05
CA HIS A 55 -1.90 5.40 8.94
C HIS A 55 -1.19 4.22 8.27
N SER A 56 -0.07 3.76 8.85
CA SER A 56 0.64 2.57 8.42
C SER A 56 -0.28 1.35 8.52
N SER A 57 -0.36 0.59 7.44
CA SER A 57 -1.20 -0.61 7.38
C SER A 57 -0.54 -1.78 8.12
N PRO A 58 -1.30 -2.66 8.77
CA PRO A 58 -0.78 -3.92 9.26
C PRO A 58 -0.35 -4.81 8.09
N ILE A 59 0.73 -5.57 8.31
CA ILE A 59 1.19 -6.60 7.38
C ILE A 59 1.26 -7.95 8.07
N PHE A 60 1.31 -9.03 7.29
CA PHE A 60 1.37 -10.39 7.79
C PHE A 60 2.51 -11.18 7.15
N GLY A 61 3.33 -11.82 7.99
CA GLY A 61 4.42 -12.68 7.58
C GLY A 61 4.85 -13.60 8.74
N GLU A 62 5.28 -14.82 8.43
CA GLU A 62 5.69 -15.84 9.44
C GLU A 62 4.69 -16.04 10.58
N GLY A 63 3.38 -16.03 10.26
CA GLY A 63 2.35 -16.23 11.27
C GLY A 63 2.18 -15.08 12.27
N ARG A 64 2.69 -13.90 11.97
CA ARG A 64 2.60 -12.70 12.83
C ARG A 64 2.07 -11.51 12.07
N ILE A 65 1.31 -10.68 12.77
CA ILE A 65 0.95 -9.34 12.29
C ILE A 65 2.06 -8.39 12.73
N PHE A 66 2.57 -7.57 11.80
CA PHE A 66 3.48 -6.48 12.13
C PHE A 66 2.75 -5.16 11.94
N GLN A 67 2.74 -4.33 13.01
CA GLN A 67 2.13 -3.01 13.00
C GLN A 67 3.17 -1.95 13.35
N PHE A 68 3.24 -0.91 12.53
CA PHE A 68 4.08 0.25 12.77
C PHE A 68 3.21 1.44 13.11
N ALA A 69 3.44 2.09 14.26
CA ALA A 69 2.61 3.16 14.77
C ALA A 69 3.44 4.11 15.64
N ARG A 70 2.86 5.23 16.10
CA ARG A 70 3.44 6.07 17.13
C ARG A 70 2.72 5.81 18.45
N LEU A 71 3.44 5.21 19.37
CA LEU A 71 2.97 4.91 20.73
C LEU A 71 3.84 5.67 21.72
N ASP A 72 3.22 6.35 22.69
CA ASP A 72 3.90 7.15 23.73
C ASP A 72 4.95 8.13 23.14
N GLY A 73 4.60 8.76 22.02
CA GLY A 73 5.45 9.76 21.36
C GLY A 73 6.60 9.19 20.51
N ARG A 74 6.80 7.87 20.46
CA ARG A 74 7.87 7.17 19.74
C ARG A 74 7.34 6.36 18.59
N GLU A 75 8.07 6.26 17.50
CA GLU A 75 7.75 5.28 16.45
C GLU A 75 8.04 3.87 16.95
N THR A 76 7.04 2.99 16.85
CA THR A 76 7.02 1.67 17.47
C THR A 76 6.61 0.62 16.44
N LEU A 77 7.45 -0.36 16.22
CA LEU A 77 7.14 -1.59 15.48
C LEU A 77 6.74 -2.67 16.48
N SER A 78 5.59 -3.31 16.28
CA SER A 78 5.08 -4.38 17.12
C SER A 78 4.84 -5.64 16.30
N ALA A 79 5.19 -6.81 16.83
CA ALA A 79 4.70 -8.10 16.35
C ALA A 79 3.57 -8.58 17.23
N ILE A 80 2.50 -9.06 16.61
CA ILE A 80 1.24 -9.39 17.28
C ILE A 80 0.80 -10.77 16.83
N ASP A 81 0.37 -11.58 17.78
CA ASP A 81 -0.24 -12.87 17.52
C ASP A 81 -1.63 -12.68 16.87
N PRO A 82 -1.86 -13.22 15.66
CA PRO A 82 -3.10 -12.97 14.91
C PRO A 82 -4.34 -13.58 15.55
N ALA A 83 -4.19 -14.66 16.33
CA ALA A 83 -5.34 -15.36 16.93
C ALA A 83 -5.85 -14.63 18.18
N SER A 84 -4.95 -14.07 18.98
CA SER A 84 -5.27 -13.50 20.31
C SER A 84 -5.13 -11.98 20.39
N GLY A 85 -4.47 -11.35 19.43
CA GLY A 85 -4.09 -9.93 19.51
C GLY A 85 -2.96 -9.64 20.51
N LYS A 86 -2.36 -10.68 21.11
CA LYS A 86 -1.26 -10.52 22.08
C LYS A 86 -0.03 -9.93 21.40
N VAL A 87 0.53 -8.85 21.97
CA VAL A 87 1.81 -8.30 21.52
C VAL A 87 2.93 -9.26 21.94
N LEU A 88 3.67 -9.76 20.96
CA LEU A 88 4.78 -10.68 21.12
C LEU A 88 6.08 -9.95 21.48
N TRP A 89 6.34 -8.85 20.78
CA TRP A 89 7.45 -7.93 21.04
C TRP A 89 7.16 -6.55 20.47
N THR A 90 7.87 -5.53 20.98
CA THR A 90 7.88 -4.16 20.47
C THR A 90 9.30 -3.63 20.37
N GLN A 91 9.54 -2.76 19.37
CA GLN A 91 10.75 -1.97 19.24
C GLN A 91 10.39 -0.52 18.96
N SER A 92 10.91 0.39 19.77
CA SER A 92 10.60 1.81 19.68
C SER A 92 11.85 2.66 19.54
N TYR A 93 11.73 3.78 18.84
CA TYR A 93 12.80 4.77 18.72
C TYR A 93 12.24 6.19 18.64
N ASP A 94 13.06 7.17 18.98
CA ASP A 94 12.69 8.57 18.90
C ASP A 94 12.70 9.01 17.42
N ALA A 95 11.59 9.57 16.98
CA ALA A 95 11.40 10.08 15.63
C ALA A 95 10.78 11.49 15.70
N PRO A 96 11.58 12.51 16.02
CA PRO A 96 11.09 13.87 16.09
C PRO A 96 10.57 14.30 14.71
N PHE A 97 9.39 14.89 14.67
CA PHE A 97 8.77 15.38 13.45
C PHE A 97 7.90 16.59 13.72
N THR A 98 8.09 17.63 12.91
CA THR A 98 7.23 18.81 12.93
C THR A 98 6.21 18.69 11.82
N MET A 99 4.95 18.54 12.19
CA MET A 99 3.85 18.40 11.25
C MET A 99 3.55 19.72 10.56
N ASN A 100 3.37 19.67 9.24
CA ASN A 100 2.79 20.77 8.48
C ASN A 100 1.37 21.06 9.00
N VAL A 101 1.03 22.31 9.19
CA VAL A 101 -0.28 22.74 9.75
C VAL A 101 -1.46 22.21 8.95
N ALA A 102 -1.34 22.09 7.62
CA ALA A 102 -2.37 21.56 6.75
C ALA A 102 -2.66 20.06 6.97
N ALA A 103 -1.77 19.35 7.67
CA ALA A 103 -1.90 17.92 7.93
C ALA A 103 -2.06 17.57 9.43
N TRP A 104 -2.32 18.55 10.30
CA TRP A 104 -2.44 18.31 11.75
C TRP A 104 -3.48 17.24 12.09
N GLY A 105 -4.60 17.19 11.36
CA GLY A 105 -5.63 16.19 11.55
C GLY A 105 -5.16 14.73 11.31
N HIS A 106 -4.05 14.52 10.60
CA HIS A 106 -3.49 13.20 10.34
C HIS A 106 -2.51 12.72 11.44
N GLY A 107 -2.17 13.56 12.42
CA GLY A 107 -1.24 13.18 13.49
C GLY A 107 0.19 12.92 12.99
N LYS A 108 1.11 12.67 13.95
CA LYS A 108 2.55 12.46 13.71
C LYS A 108 2.94 10.98 13.60
N GLY A 109 1.99 10.07 13.53
CA GLY A 109 2.27 8.65 13.38
C GLY A 109 2.74 8.29 11.96
N PRO A 110 3.45 7.17 11.79
CA PRO A 110 3.95 6.73 10.49
C PRO A 110 2.81 6.47 9.51
N LYS A 111 3.03 6.82 8.25
CA LYS A 111 2.09 6.62 7.14
C LYS A 111 2.56 5.50 6.20
N SER A 112 3.86 5.31 6.10
CA SER A 112 4.47 4.23 5.32
C SER A 112 4.17 2.87 5.96
N THR A 113 3.76 1.91 5.14
CA THR A 113 3.53 0.52 5.55
C THR A 113 4.85 -0.23 5.53
N PRO A 114 5.16 -1.06 6.55
CA PRO A 114 6.33 -1.92 6.57
C PRO A 114 6.35 -2.91 5.41
N VAL A 115 7.52 -3.50 5.16
CA VAL A 115 7.65 -4.68 4.30
C VAL A 115 8.38 -5.78 5.05
N TYR A 116 7.82 -7.00 5.00
CA TYR A 116 8.41 -8.22 5.49
C TYR A 116 9.10 -8.99 4.36
N ALA A 117 10.37 -9.34 4.54
CA ALA A 117 11.08 -10.21 3.61
C ALA A 117 12.24 -10.96 4.32
N GLY A 118 12.36 -12.25 4.09
CA GLY A 118 13.50 -13.06 4.53
C GLY A 118 13.81 -12.96 6.01
N GLY A 119 12.80 -13.08 6.89
CA GLY A 119 12.95 -12.99 8.34
C GLY A 119 13.22 -11.58 8.87
N ARG A 120 13.02 -10.53 8.06
CA ARG A 120 13.21 -9.13 8.43
C ARG A 120 11.95 -8.30 8.18
N VAL A 121 11.76 -7.29 9.02
CA VAL A 121 10.74 -6.26 8.83
C VAL A 121 11.44 -4.93 8.61
N PHE A 122 11.13 -4.28 7.51
CA PHE A 122 11.69 -2.97 7.16
C PHE A 122 10.62 -1.90 7.39
N THR A 123 11.00 -0.82 8.07
CA THR A 123 10.12 0.32 8.37
C THR A 123 10.71 1.60 7.79
N PHE A 124 9.85 2.49 7.30
CA PHE A 124 10.25 3.82 6.87
C PHE A 124 9.43 4.85 7.64
N GLY A 125 10.03 5.45 8.68
CA GLY A 125 9.38 6.36 9.60
C GLY A 125 9.02 7.71 8.99
N ILE A 126 8.08 8.43 9.65
CA ILE A 126 7.53 9.70 9.13
C ILE A 126 8.60 10.77 8.89
N SER A 127 9.66 10.76 9.69
CA SER A 127 10.80 11.70 9.61
C SER A 127 11.92 11.23 8.66
N GLY A 128 11.73 10.13 7.91
CA GLY A 128 12.71 9.61 6.97
C GLY A 128 13.74 8.66 7.59
N ILE A 129 13.42 7.98 8.69
CA ILE A 129 14.27 6.95 9.28
C ILE A 129 13.91 5.60 8.67
N LEU A 130 14.87 4.97 7.97
CA LEU A 130 14.71 3.63 7.36
C LEU A 130 15.43 2.60 8.24
N SER A 131 14.71 1.57 8.68
CA SER A 131 15.26 0.55 9.60
C SER A 131 14.93 -0.86 9.15
N ALA A 132 15.83 -1.80 9.43
CA ALA A 132 15.60 -3.24 9.31
C ALA A 132 15.63 -3.88 10.70
N HIS A 133 14.63 -4.68 11.00
CA HIS A 133 14.48 -5.40 12.25
C HIS A 133 14.35 -6.90 12.01
N SER A 134 14.84 -7.71 12.93
CA SER A 134 14.55 -9.15 12.97
C SER A 134 13.04 -9.37 13.19
N ALA A 135 12.40 -10.14 12.34
CA ALA A 135 10.99 -10.48 12.49
C ALA A 135 10.73 -11.38 13.73
N ALA A 136 11.74 -12.14 14.15
CA ALA A 136 11.62 -13.07 15.26
C ALA A 136 11.50 -12.37 16.62
N ASP A 137 12.32 -11.34 16.88
CA ASP A 137 12.45 -10.69 18.19
C ASP A 137 12.50 -9.15 18.15
N GLY A 138 12.36 -8.56 16.97
CA GLY A 138 12.34 -7.12 16.76
C GLY A 138 13.71 -6.44 16.83
N LYS A 139 14.81 -7.14 17.11
CA LYS A 139 16.14 -6.54 17.23
C LYS A 139 16.49 -5.76 15.98
N LEU A 140 17.03 -4.54 16.18
CA LEU A 140 17.55 -3.71 15.11
C LEU A 140 18.75 -4.41 14.44
N ILE A 141 18.68 -4.56 13.10
CA ILE A 141 19.77 -5.10 12.29
C ILE A 141 20.58 -3.93 11.74
N TRP A 142 19.94 -2.99 11.09
CA TRP A 142 20.56 -1.76 10.63
C TRP A 142 19.54 -0.60 10.55
N ARG A 143 20.05 0.64 10.53
CA ARG A 143 19.27 1.86 10.40
C ARG A 143 19.98 2.87 9.52
N LYS A 144 19.21 3.61 8.72
CA LYS A 144 19.67 4.75 7.93
C LYS A 144 18.92 6.01 8.38
N GLU A 145 19.67 7.02 8.74
CA GLU A 145 19.17 8.36 9.05
C GLU A 145 19.74 9.32 8.00
N PHE A 146 18.87 9.90 7.20
CA PHE A 146 19.28 10.63 6.01
C PHE A 146 19.67 12.09 6.27
N ALA A 147 19.68 12.56 7.53
CA ALA A 147 20.00 13.94 7.91
C ALA A 147 21.43 14.39 7.48
N LYS A 148 22.36 13.44 7.30
CA LYS A 148 23.69 13.72 6.77
C LYS A 148 23.73 13.80 5.22
N THR A 149 22.72 13.29 4.54
CA THR A 149 22.67 13.19 3.08
C THR A 149 21.75 14.25 2.48
N PHE A 150 20.63 14.53 3.12
CA PHE A 150 19.62 15.46 2.63
C PHE A 150 19.32 16.54 3.68
N LYS A 151 19.15 17.78 3.21
CA LYS A 151 18.72 18.89 4.07
C LYS A 151 17.34 18.62 4.68
N ASN A 152 16.41 18.12 3.87
CA ASN A 152 15.09 17.66 4.29
C ASN A 152 15.08 16.13 4.21
N THR A 153 14.73 15.44 5.28
CA THR A 153 14.74 13.98 5.38
C THR A 153 13.40 13.34 5.05
N SER A 154 12.35 14.15 4.91
CA SER A 154 11.00 13.74 4.54
C SER A 154 10.28 14.83 3.76
N PRO A 155 9.29 14.51 2.93
CA PRO A 155 8.39 15.50 2.34
C PRO A 155 7.59 16.26 3.40
N ASP A 156 6.96 17.38 3.03
CA ASP A 156 6.22 18.28 3.92
C ASP A 156 5.17 17.60 4.80
N PHE A 157 4.49 16.58 4.27
CA PHE A 157 3.49 15.81 5.01
C PHE A 157 4.05 14.53 5.66
N GLY A 158 5.38 14.39 5.71
CA GLY A 158 6.07 13.20 6.19
C GLY A 158 6.15 12.08 5.16
N VAL A 159 6.99 11.08 5.43
CA VAL A 159 7.11 9.90 4.57
C VAL A 159 5.82 9.09 4.59
N ALA A 160 5.22 8.87 3.41
CA ALA A 160 4.08 7.98 3.22
C ALA A 160 4.36 6.84 2.24
N MET A 161 5.36 6.99 1.37
CA MET A 161 5.83 5.95 0.48
C MET A 161 6.25 4.71 1.25
N SER A 162 5.66 3.55 0.93
CA SER A 162 6.02 2.26 1.51
C SER A 162 7.15 1.63 0.70
N PRO A 163 8.28 1.25 1.32
CA PRO A 163 9.41 0.64 0.63
C PRO A 163 9.01 -0.71 0.01
N ILE A 164 9.78 -1.15 -0.97
CA ILE A 164 9.60 -2.46 -1.63
C ILE A 164 10.88 -3.27 -1.54
N VAL A 165 10.75 -4.59 -1.36
CA VAL A 165 11.87 -5.51 -1.51
C VAL A 165 11.76 -6.20 -2.86
N TRP A 166 12.85 -6.16 -3.64
CA TRP A 166 12.98 -6.83 -4.93
C TRP A 166 14.37 -7.48 -5.04
N GLU A 167 14.41 -8.79 -5.22
CA GLU A 167 15.64 -9.59 -5.40
C GLU A 167 16.79 -9.22 -4.43
N GLY A 168 16.51 -9.12 -3.13
CA GLY A 168 17.50 -8.80 -2.11
C GLY A 168 17.84 -7.31 -1.96
N LEU A 169 17.14 -6.43 -2.68
CA LEU A 169 17.24 -4.99 -2.58
C LEU A 169 16.01 -4.40 -1.88
N LEU A 170 16.23 -3.58 -0.87
CA LEU A 170 15.20 -2.70 -0.29
C LEU A 170 15.26 -1.36 -1.02
N ILE A 171 14.16 -0.96 -1.67
CA ILE A 171 14.11 0.26 -2.46
C ILE A 171 13.17 1.26 -1.79
N ALA A 172 13.68 2.46 -1.53
CA ALA A 172 12.95 3.56 -0.92
C ALA A 172 13.33 4.90 -1.57
N HIS A 173 12.39 5.83 -1.67
CA HIS A 173 12.64 7.19 -2.12
C HIS A 173 12.83 8.08 -0.90
N ALA A 174 14.09 8.28 -0.53
CA ALA A 174 14.50 9.05 0.65
C ALA A 174 14.74 10.52 0.32
N GLY A 175 14.60 11.37 1.33
CA GLY A 175 14.76 12.82 1.21
C GLY A 175 13.43 13.55 1.35
N GLY A 176 13.40 14.84 1.07
CA GLY A 176 12.24 15.70 1.19
C GLY A 176 12.09 16.63 0.01
N ASP A 177 11.30 17.68 0.20
CA ASP A 177 11.04 18.67 -0.85
C ASP A 177 12.34 19.32 -1.32
N LYS A 178 12.46 19.44 -2.64
CA LYS A 178 13.61 19.99 -3.36
C LYS A 178 14.90 19.17 -3.25
N GLY A 179 14.81 17.91 -2.84
CA GLY A 179 15.97 17.04 -2.82
C GLY A 179 15.68 15.67 -2.26
N GLY A 180 16.18 14.65 -2.93
CA GLY A 180 15.99 13.27 -2.52
C GLY A 180 16.58 12.30 -3.51
N ALA A 181 16.45 11.02 -3.22
CA ALA A 181 16.89 9.97 -4.11
C ALA A 181 16.08 8.70 -3.95
N LEU A 182 15.70 8.10 -5.06
CA LEU A 182 15.24 6.74 -5.10
C LEU A 182 16.48 5.84 -4.98
N THR A 183 16.57 5.10 -3.88
CA THR A 183 17.79 4.39 -3.50
C THR A 183 17.49 2.94 -3.19
N ALA A 184 18.36 2.03 -3.65
CA ALA A 184 18.33 0.63 -3.28
C ALA A 184 19.44 0.30 -2.28
N PHE A 185 19.05 -0.46 -1.27
CA PHE A 185 19.91 -0.94 -0.20
C PHE A 185 19.92 -2.46 -0.17
N ASP A 186 21.06 -3.04 0.16
CA ASP A 186 21.14 -4.47 0.47
C ASP A 186 20.27 -4.79 1.69
N VAL A 187 19.36 -5.76 1.59
CA VAL A 187 18.44 -6.11 2.69
C VAL A 187 19.15 -6.61 3.95
N ALA A 188 20.35 -7.19 3.82
CA ALA A 188 21.08 -7.76 4.95
C ALA A 188 21.94 -6.73 5.68
N THR A 189 22.62 -5.85 4.95
CA THR A 189 23.61 -4.91 5.49
C THR A 189 23.15 -3.46 5.52
N GLY A 190 22.16 -3.10 4.70
CA GLY A 190 21.74 -1.72 4.48
C GLY A 190 22.70 -0.94 3.59
N ASP A 191 23.69 -1.59 2.96
CA ASP A 191 24.62 -0.90 2.05
C ASP A 191 23.91 -0.44 0.80
N GLU A 192 24.19 0.80 0.38
CA GLU A 192 23.65 1.37 -0.85
C GLU A 192 24.22 0.63 -2.07
N LYS A 193 23.35 0.20 -2.97
CA LYS A 193 23.71 -0.47 -4.22
C LYS A 193 23.60 0.44 -5.42
N TRP A 194 22.57 1.27 -5.47
CA TRP A 194 22.40 2.29 -6.49
C TRP A 194 21.52 3.44 -5.98
N ARG A 195 21.61 4.58 -6.66
CA ARG A 195 20.86 5.81 -6.36
C ARG A 195 20.51 6.53 -7.64
N TRP A 196 19.23 6.95 -7.72
CA TRP A 196 18.73 7.86 -8.73
C TRP A 196 18.30 9.18 -8.08
N THR A 197 18.80 10.32 -8.59
CA THR A 197 18.65 11.66 -8.00
C THR A 197 17.93 12.66 -8.91
N GLY A 198 17.14 12.17 -9.87
CA GLY A 198 16.52 13.05 -10.88
C GLY A 198 15.38 13.92 -10.36
N ASP A 199 14.71 13.54 -9.24
CA ASP A 199 13.63 14.30 -8.62
C ASP A 199 13.44 13.88 -7.15
N GLY A 200 12.74 14.68 -6.35
CA GLY A 200 12.43 14.40 -4.95
C GLY A 200 11.32 13.36 -4.77
N PRO A 201 11.19 12.81 -3.53
CA PRO A 201 10.16 11.82 -3.24
C PRO A 201 8.76 12.44 -3.26
N ALA A 202 7.79 11.67 -3.77
CA ALA A 202 6.37 11.87 -3.56
C ALA A 202 5.84 10.93 -2.46
N TYR A 203 4.53 10.75 -2.37
CA TYR A 203 3.89 9.94 -1.33
C TYR A 203 3.48 8.57 -1.84
N ALA A 204 3.50 8.36 -3.15
CA ALA A 204 3.13 7.11 -3.79
C ALA A 204 4.12 5.98 -3.51
N SER A 205 3.60 4.79 -3.32
CA SER A 205 4.40 3.58 -3.16
C SER A 205 4.72 2.95 -4.52
N PRO A 206 5.95 2.41 -4.74
CA PRO A 206 6.32 1.82 -6.01
C PRO A 206 5.64 0.47 -6.26
N VAL A 207 5.57 0.10 -7.54
CA VAL A 207 5.22 -1.26 -8.00
C VAL A 207 6.28 -1.74 -8.98
N VAL A 208 6.37 -3.06 -9.16
CA VAL A 208 7.22 -3.64 -10.21
C VAL A 208 6.34 -4.30 -11.26
N GLY A 209 6.54 -3.91 -12.52
CA GLY A 209 5.92 -4.54 -13.69
C GLY A 209 6.97 -5.02 -14.66
N VAL A 210 6.63 -5.97 -15.52
CA VAL A 210 7.53 -6.46 -16.58
C VAL A 210 6.93 -6.07 -17.93
N PHE A 211 7.74 -5.41 -18.75
CA PHE A 211 7.39 -4.99 -20.11
C PHE A 211 8.52 -5.41 -21.05
N GLU A 212 8.20 -6.11 -22.14
CA GLU A 212 9.18 -6.66 -23.07
C GLU A 212 10.35 -7.38 -22.34
N ASP A 213 10.01 -8.23 -21.36
CA ASP A 213 10.93 -8.97 -20.49
C ASP A 213 11.87 -8.11 -19.63
N VAL A 214 11.67 -6.79 -19.56
CA VAL A 214 12.44 -5.88 -18.72
C VAL A 214 11.63 -5.50 -17.48
N PRO A 215 12.17 -5.69 -16.26
CA PRO A 215 11.51 -5.25 -15.04
C PRO A 215 11.59 -3.73 -14.88
N HIS A 216 10.46 -3.12 -14.56
CA HIS A 216 10.29 -1.70 -14.31
C HIS A 216 9.85 -1.49 -12.88
N LEU A 217 10.66 -0.85 -12.06
CA LEU A 217 10.19 -0.28 -10.79
C LEU A 217 9.54 1.07 -11.10
N ILE A 218 8.23 1.14 -10.93
CA ILE A 218 7.40 2.28 -11.32
C ILE A 218 6.94 3.00 -10.08
N THR A 219 7.14 4.31 -10.01
CA THR A 219 6.70 5.15 -8.90
C THR A 219 6.44 6.58 -9.36
N PHE A 220 5.85 7.37 -8.48
CA PHE A 220 5.81 8.82 -8.66
C PHE A 220 6.96 9.46 -7.91
N SER A 221 7.52 10.50 -8.51
CA SER A 221 8.29 11.56 -7.88
C SER A 221 7.44 12.81 -7.72
N GLN A 222 7.99 13.89 -7.20
CA GLN A 222 7.24 15.15 -7.02
C GLN A 222 6.62 15.64 -8.31
N LYS A 223 7.32 15.52 -9.46
CA LYS A 223 6.93 16.12 -10.74
C LYS A 223 6.62 15.11 -11.84
N SER A 224 6.79 13.82 -11.57
CA SER A 224 6.74 12.81 -12.62
C SER A 224 6.17 11.48 -12.12
N VAL A 225 5.65 10.69 -13.05
CA VAL A 225 5.64 9.24 -12.96
C VAL A 225 6.85 8.72 -13.73
N MET A 226 7.54 7.75 -13.19
CA MET A 226 8.81 7.27 -13.74
C MET A 226 9.00 5.78 -13.51
N ALA A 227 9.86 5.17 -14.32
CA ALA A 227 10.35 3.83 -14.10
C ALA A 227 11.87 3.77 -14.15
N VAL A 228 12.43 3.02 -13.23
CA VAL A 228 13.85 2.62 -13.26
C VAL A 228 13.96 1.10 -13.33
N HIS A 229 15.08 0.62 -13.86
CA HIS A 229 15.41 -0.80 -13.75
C HIS A 229 15.73 -1.13 -12.28
N PRO A 230 14.98 -2.03 -11.61
CA PRO A 230 15.07 -2.20 -10.14
C PRO A 230 16.45 -2.70 -9.66
N LYS A 231 17.22 -3.40 -10.52
CA LYS A 231 18.57 -3.91 -10.17
C LYS A 231 19.65 -2.85 -10.27
N THR A 232 19.52 -1.88 -11.16
CA THR A 232 20.60 -0.93 -11.49
C THR A 232 20.28 0.53 -11.17
N GLY A 233 19.00 0.88 -10.97
CA GLY A 233 18.55 2.26 -10.83
C GLY A 233 18.57 3.08 -12.13
N GLN A 234 18.90 2.46 -13.27
CA GLN A 234 18.87 3.11 -14.57
C GLN A 234 17.46 3.61 -14.88
N LEU A 235 17.33 4.90 -15.19
CA LEU A 235 16.06 5.47 -15.64
C LEU A 235 15.70 4.85 -17.00
N LEU A 236 14.52 4.24 -17.06
CA LEU A 236 13.96 3.67 -18.29
C LEU A 236 13.10 4.68 -19.02
N TRP A 237 12.16 5.29 -18.31
CA TRP A 237 11.31 6.36 -18.85
C TRP A 237 10.82 7.26 -17.71
N GLN A 238 10.42 8.47 -18.08
CA GLN A 238 9.84 9.46 -17.19
C GLN A 238 8.81 10.27 -17.97
N MET A 239 7.66 10.53 -17.35
CA MET A 239 6.60 11.36 -17.89
C MET A 239 6.20 12.40 -16.86
N ASN A 240 6.05 13.65 -17.28
CA ASN A 240 5.59 14.72 -16.39
C ASN A 240 4.20 14.38 -15.83
N TYR A 241 4.08 14.45 -14.52
CA TYR A 241 2.84 14.19 -13.80
C TYR A 241 2.84 14.97 -12.49
N GLN A 242 2.05 16.02 -12.44
CA GLN A 242 1.94 16.87 -11.26
C GLN A 242 0.49 16.97 -10.84
N THR A 243 0.26 16.84 -9.54
CA THR A 243 -1.00 17.13 -8.88
C THR A 243 -0.85 18.39 -8.02
N PRO A 244 -1.93 19.03 -7.61
CA PRO A 244 -1.87 20.15 -6.67
C PRO A 244 -1.01 19.79 -5.45
N TRP A 245 -0.16 20.72 -5.00
CA TRP A 245 0.75 20.56 -3.85
C TRP A 245 1.82 19.49 -4.02
N GLU A 246 2.18 19.12 -5.27
CA GLU A 246 3.12 18.01 -5.55
C GLU A 246 2.74 16.71 -4.84
N ASN A 247 1.43 16.50 -4.64
CA ASN A 247 0.87 15.44 -3.82
C ASN A 247 0.52 14.20 -4.66
N ASN A 248 1.54 13.65 -5.34
CA ASN A 248 1.42 12.38 -6.06
C ASN A 248 1.40 11.23 -5.07
N ASN A 249 0.23 10.69 -4.74
CA ASN A 249 0.04 9.75 -3.64
C ASN A 249 -0.60 8.41 -4.01
N ILE A 250 -0.99 8.23 -5.27
CA ILE A 250 -1.61 6.99 -5.74
C ILE A 250 -0.52 5.99 -6.15
N THR A 251 -0.59 4.77 -5.64
CA THR A 251 0.23 3.68 -6.16
C THR A 251 -0.24 3.34 -7.59
N PRO A 252 0.64 3.33 -8.61
CA PRO A 252 0.24 2.91 -9.96
C PRO A 252 -0.39 1.51 -9.93
N LEU A 253 -1.54 1.32 -10.62
CA LEU A 253 -2.15 0.00 -10.74
C LEU A 253 -1.82 -0.61 -12.10
N LEU A 254 -1.20 -1.79 -12.09
CA LEU A 254 -0.90 -2.56 -13.30
C LEU A 254 -2.16 -3.29 -13.78
N VAL A 255 -2.57 -3.06 -15.04
CA VAL A 255 -3.73 -3.71 -15.64
C VAL A 255 -3.40 -4.10 -17.07
N ASN A 256 -3.26 -5.40 -17.36
CA ASN A 256 -3.09 -5.94 -18.72
C ASN A 256 -2.01 -5.20 -19.55
N GLY A 257 -0.84 -4.96 -18.96
CA GLY A 257 0.27 -4.28 -19.62
C GLY A 257 0.11 -2.76 -19.75
N THR A 258 -0.87 -2.17 -19.05
CA THR A 258 -1.04 -0.73 -18.87
C THR A 258 -0.93 -0.33 -17.40
N LEU A 259 -0.74 0.94 -17.13
CA LEU A 259 -0.73 1.56 -15.81
C LEU A 259 -1.94 2.47 -15.68
N ILE A 260 -2.74 2.26 -14.65
CA ILE A 260 -3.78 3.22 -14.27
C ILE A 260 -3.16 4.19 -13.27
N LEU A 261 -3.18 5.46 -13.64
CA LEU A 261 -2.67 6.59 -12.86
C LEU A 261 -3.81 7.53 -12.49
N SER A 262 -3.70 8.14 -11.33
CA SER A 262 -4.63 9.18 -10.88
C SER A 262 -3.96 10.08 -9.84
N GLY A 263 -4.64 11.11 -9.42
CA GLY A 263 -4.23 12.04 -8.37
C GLY A 263 -5.31 13.06 -8.12
N LEU A 264 -5.15 13.88 -7.11
CA LEU A 264 -6.11 14.93 -6.76
C LEU A 264 -6.34 15.84 -8.00
N ASP A 265 -7.60 15.94 -8.43
CA ASP A 265 -8.07 16.72 -9.59
C ASP A 265 -7.38 16.41 -10.93
N ALA A 266 -6.53 15.39 -10.97
CA ALA A 266 -5.81 14.98 -12.18
C ALA A 266 -6.64 14.10 -13.13
N GLY A 267 -7.79 13.61 -12.67
CA GLY A 267 -8.56 12.61 -13.42
C GLY A 267 -7.98 11.21 -13.27
N VAL A 268 -8.39 10.30 -14.13
CA VAL A 268 -7.83 8.95 -14.27
C VAL A 268 -7.32 8.77 -15.68
N LYS A 269 -6.13 8.20 -15.83
CA LYS A 269 -5.58 7.88 -17.15
C LYS A 269 -4.95 6.50 -17.18
N ALA A 270 -4.99 5.88 -18.35
CA ALA A 270 -4.18 4.70 -18.64
C ALA A 270 -2.99 5.10 -19.49
N VAL A 271 -1.81 4.64 -19.10
CA VAL A 271 -0.58 4.83 -19.87
C VAL A 271 0.08 3.48 -20.12
N LYS A 272 0.80 3.37 -21.23
CA LYS A 272 1.49 2.13 -21.62
C LYS A 272 2.96 2.39 -21.86
N PRO A 273 3.87 1.74 -21.12
CA PRO A 273 5.28 1.70 -21.49
C PRO A 273 5.48 0.91 -22.76
N LEU A 274 6.24 1.44 -23.70
CA LEU A 274 6.52 0.85 -25.01
C LEU A 274 8.00 1.04 -25.36
N LEU A 275 8.60 0.01 -25.96
CA LEU A 275 9.95 0.12 -26.51
C LEU A 275 9.86 0.62 -27.98
N ARG A 276 10.37 1.82 -28.23
CA ARG A 276 10.39 2.44 -29.57
C ARG A 276 11.82 2.74 -29.97
N ASN A 277 12.30 2.16 -31.06
CA ASN A 277 13.65 2.38 -31.58
C ASN A 277 14.76 2.22 -30.53
N GLY A 278 14.62 1.24 -29.63
CA GLY A 278 15.58 0.95 -28.55
C GLY A 278 15.46 1.88 -27.33
N ALA A 279 14.53 2.79 -27.27
CA ALA A 279 14.26 3.67 -26.14
C ALA A 279 12.85 3.41 -25.56
N TRP A 280 12.72 3.45 -24.23
CA TRP A 280 11.45 3.37 -23.55
C TRP A 280 10.70 4.70 -23.63
N VAL A 281 9.43 4.64 -23.99
CA VAL A 281 8.49 5.77 -23.95
C VAL A 281 7.23 5.32 -23.20
N CYS A 282 6.50 6.28 -22.63
CA CYS A 282 5.23 5.99 -21.97
C CYS A 282 4.11 6.79 -22.66
N GLU A 283 3.19 6.09 -23.31
CA GLU A 283 2.11 6.70 -24.10
C GLU A 283 0.79 6.69 -23.35
N THR A 284 0.02 7.78 -23.41
CA THR A 284 -1.33 7.84 -22.87
C THR A 284 -2.30 7.13 -23.81
N MET A 285 -2.99 6.11 -23.29
CA MET A 285 -3.98 5.34 -24.04
C MET A 285 -5.36 6.00 -24.01
N TRP A 286 -5.74 6.51 -22.84
CA TRP A 286 -6.96 7.27 -22.59
C TRP A 286 -6.84 8.09 -21.31
N GLU A 287 -7.69 9.10 -21.20
CA GLU A 287 -7.83 9.93 -20.00
C GLU A 287 -9.31 10.29 -19.79
N THR A 288 -9.76 10.27 -18.53
CA THR A 288 -11.08 10.74 -18.13
C THR A 288 -10.99 11.72 -16.96
N LYS A 289 -11.78 12.78 -17.01
CA LYS A 289 -11.96 13.73 -15.91
C LYS A 289 -13.21 13.45 -15.07
N ASN A 290 -13.96 12.41 -15.42
CA ASN A 290 -15.21 12.07 -14.75
C ASN A 290 -15.01 11.40 -13.38
N ALA A 291 -13.84 10.81 -13.13
CA ALA A 291 -13.40 10.33 -11.83
C ALA A 291 -12.00 10.87 -11.53
N SER A 292 -11.62 10.90 -10.27
CA SER A 292 -10.27 11.28 -9.83
C SER A 292 -10.03 10.67 -8.45
N PHE A 293 -8.99 9.86 -8.32
CA PHE A 293 -8.63 9.22 -7.06
C PHE A 293 -7.59 10.07 -6.34
N SER A 294 -7.72 10.18 -5.03
CA SER A 294 -6.78 10.89 -4.18
C SER A 294 -6.58 10.11 -2.89
N MET A 295 -5.34 9.84 -2.50
CA MET A 295 -4.95 9.06 -1.31
C MET A 295 -5.55 7.64 -1.26
N ASN A 296 -6.15 7.16 -2.33
CA ASN A 296 -6.67 5.79 -2.46
C ASN A 296 -6.20 5.18 -3.77
N THR A 297 -5.86 3.92 -3.73
CA THR A 297 -5.43 3.16 -4.91
C THR A 297 -6.52 2.16 -5.28
N PRO A 298 -6.97 2.14 -6.55
CA PRO A 298 -8.01 1.24 -7.00
C PRO A 298 -7.54 -0.21 -7.04
N VAL A 299 -8.48 -1.14 -7.26
CA VAL A 299 -8.23 -2.57 -7.49
C VAL A 299 -8.80 -3.00 -8.84
N LEU A 300 -8.23 -4.03 -9.44
CA LEU A 300 -8.81 -4.70 -10.60
C LEU A 300 -9.73 -5.82 -10.13
N ALA A 301 -11.02 -5.70 -10.37
CA ALA A 301 -12.00 -6.72 -10.06
C ALA A 301 -12.00 -7.85 -11.09
N ARG A 302 -12.53 -9.02 -10.74
CA ARG A 302 -12.52 -10.21 -11.61
C ARG A 302 -13.30 -10.02 -12.91
N ASN A 303 -14.33 -9.19 -12.91
CA ASN A 303 -15.06 -8.82 -14.14
C ASN A 303 -14.29 -7.90 -15.08
N GLY A 304 -13.03 -7.57 -14.75
CA GLY A 304 -12.14 -6.73 -15.53
C GLY A 304 -12.31 -5.23 -15.31
N LEU A 305 -13.20 -4.79 -14.43
CA LEU A 305 -13.37 -3.38 -14.10
C LEU A 305 -12.37 -2.93 -13.03
N VAL A 306 -11.91 -1.70 -13.13
CA VAL A 306 -11.12 -1.02 -12.10
C VAL A 306 -12.09 -0.36 -11.12
N ILE A 307 -12.09 -0.83 -9.87
CA ILE A 307 -12.91 -0.28 -8.80
C ILE A 307 -12.07 0.66 -7.95
N GLY A 308 -12.47 1.92 -7.88
CA GLY A 308 -11.79 2.97 -7.13
C GLY A 308 -12.76 3.84 -6.35
N PHE A 309 -12.20 4.75 -5.55
CA PHE A 309 -12.96 5.74 -4.80
C PHE A 309 -12.61 7.13 -5.32
N SER A 310 -13.53 7.75 -6.02
CA SER A 310 -13.39 9.10 -6.55
C SER A 310 -13.71 10.13 -5.48
N HIS A 311 -12.84 11.12 -5.26
CA HIS A 311 -13.12 12.25 -4.35
C HIS A 311 -14.17 13.23 -4.91
N LYS A 312 -14.53 13.09 -6.19
CA LYS A 312 -15.65 13.84 -6.77
C LYS A 312 -16.95 13.47 -6.06
N ASN A 313 -17.91 14.38 -6.11
CA ASN A 313 -19.22 14.21 -5.48
C ASN A 313 -19.16 13.97 -3.95
N LYS A 314 -18.10 14.47 -3.29
CA LYS A 314 -17.82 14.25 -1.85
C LYS A 314 -17.61 12.76 -1.51
N GLY A 315 -16.90 12.07 -2.36
CA GLY A 315 -16.59 10.65 -2.22
C GLY A 315 -17.63 9.74 -2.88
N GLN A 316 -17.15 8.90 -3.79
CA GLN A 316 -18.01 7.99 -4.54
C GLN A 316 -17.22 6.77 -5.02
N ILE A 317 -17.71 5.57 -4.73
CA ILE A 317 -17.17 4.35 -5.33
C ILE A 317 -17.52 4.35 -6.82
N VAL A 318 -16.56 4.07 -7.68
CA VAL A 318 -16.76 4.02 -9.13
C VAL A 318 -16.11 2.77 -9.72
N ALA A 319 -16.70 2.22 -10.77
CA ALA A 319 -16.10 1.19 -11.59
C ALA A 319 -15.84 1.73 -12.98
N ILE A 320 -14.61 1.54 -13.46
CA ILE A 320 -14.11 2.08 -14.73
C ILE A 320 -13.67 0.92 -15.62
N ASP A 321 -14.07 0.96 -16.89
CA ASP A 321 -13.49 0.08 -17.91
C ASP A 321 -12.03 0.49 -18.16
N PRO A 322 -11.03 -0.36 -17.85
CA PRO A 322 -9.62 -0.02 -18.02
C PRO A 322 -9.18 0.12 -19.49
N LYS A 323 -10.00 -0.31 -20.44
CA LYS A 323 -9.70 -0.20 -21.87
C LYS A 323 -10.07 1.17 -22.44
N THR A 324 -11.13 1.77 -21.91
CA THR A 324 -11.73 3.00 -22.48
C THR A 324 -11.75 4.18 -21.52
N GLY A 325 -11.64 3.95 -20.21
CA GLY A 325 -11.82 4.96 -19.18
C GLY A 325 -13.29 5.31 -18.90
N ALA A 326 -14.24 4.60 -19.50
CA ALA A 326 -15.66 4.80 -19.27
C ALA A 326 -16.04 4.39 -17.83
N ILE A 327 -16.89 5.19 -17.20
CA ILE A 327 -17.48 4.82 -15.91
C ILE A 327 -18.68 3.91 -16.20
N GLU A 328 -18.54 2.63 -15.84
CA GLU A 328 -19.60 1.63 -16.04
C GLU A 328 -20.71 1.77 -15.01
N TRP A 329 -20.32 2.07 -13.77
CA TRP A 329 -21.27 2.38 -12.70
C TRP A 329 -20.63 3.22 -11.60
N SER A 330 -21.47 3.87 -10.81
CA SER A 330 -21.07 4.68 -9.66
C SER A 330 -21.95 4.37 -8.47
N GLY A 331 -21.37 4.46 -7.28
CA GLY A 331 -22.07 4.42 -6.01
C GLY A 331 -22.88 5.70 -5.75
N LYS A 332 -23.41 5.81 -4.54
CA LYS A 332 -24.07 7.04 -4.09
C LYS A 332 -23.03 8.15 -3.90
N PRO A 333 -23.36 9.42 -4.12
CA PRO A 333 -22.49 10.52 -3.69
C PRO A 333 -22.39 10.59 -2.16
N ARG A 334 -21.37 11.28 -1.63
CA ARG A 334 -21.16 11.53 -0.18
C ARG A 334 -20.88 10.24 0.61
N GLN A 335 -20.04 9.38 0.07
CA GLN A 335 -19.63 8.14 0.73
C GLN A 335 -18.39 8.31 1.64
N GLY A 336 -17.86 9.52 1.77
CA GLY A 336 -16.73 9.85 2.63
C GLY A 336 -15.61 10.60 1.92
N ASP A 337 -14.56 10.90 2.67
CA ASP A 337 -13.42 11.67 2.13
C ASP A 337 -12.44 10.78 1.39
N ASN A 338 -12.24 9.54 1.87
CA ASN A 338 -11.29 8.60 1.29
C ASN A 338 -11.66 7.13 1.57
N ALA A 339 -10.99 6.21 0.87
CA ALA A 339 -11.19 4.78 1.10
C ALA A 339 -9.95 3.94 0.83
N ALA A 340 -9.81 2.83 1.57
CA ALA A 340 -8.94 1.71 1.27
C ALA A 340 -9.75 0.59 0.62
N ILE A 341 -9.20 -0.06 -0.42
CA ILE A 341 -9.92 -1.08 -1.18
C ILE A 341 -9.10 -2.37 -1.22
N VAL A 342 -9.75 -3.48 -0.89
CA VAL A 342 -9.18 -4.83 -0.98
C VAL A 342 -10.14 -5.73 -1.75
N MET A 343 -9.60 -6.53 -2.66
CA MET A 343 -10.34 -7.53 -3.42
C MET A 343 -10.03 -8.92 -2.88
N GLY A 344 -11.03 -9.63 -2.41
CA GLY A 344 -10.98 -11.05 -2.05
C GLY A 344 -11.61 -11.93 -3.13
N ALA A 345 -11.64 -13.25 -2.91
CA ALA A 345 -12.37 -14.16 -3.79
C ALA A 345 -13.90 -13.97 -3.59
N GLY A 346 -14.56 -13.47 -4.63
CA GLY A 346 -16.00 -13.22 -4.64
C GLY A 346 -16.43 -11.85 -4.14
N VAL A 347 -15.53 -11.03 -3.56
CA VAL A 347 -15.89 -9.77 -2.91
C VAL A 347 -14.88 -8.66 -3.16
N VAL A 348 -15.38 -7.43 -3.19
CA VAL A 348 -14.58 -6.20 -3.04
C VAL A 348 -15.01 -5.52 -1.75
N LEU A 349 -14.04 -5.22 -0.90
CA LEU A 349 -14.24 -4.55 0.38
C LEU A 349 -13.73 -3.12 0.27
N VAL A 350 -14.59 -2.15 0.52
CA VAL A 350 -14.26 -0.72 0.49
C VAL A 350 -14.41 -0.15 1.89
N PHE A 351 -13.30 0.27 2.49
CA PHE A 351 -13.24 0.85 3.84
C PHE A 351 -13.09 2.35 3.72
N THR A 352 -14.09 3.09 4.15
CA THR A 352 -14.04 4.55 4.12
C THR A 352 -13.43 5.14 5.40
N THR A 353 -12.96 6.38 5.30
CA THR A 353 -12.47 7.13 6.47
C THR A 353 -13.56 7.39 7.52
N GLU A 354 -14.82 7.27 7.16
CA GLU A 354 -15.97 7.32 8.07
C GLU A 354 -16.19 6.03 8.87
N SER A 355 -15.19 5.14 8.88
CA SER A 355 -15.21 3.86 9.60
C SER A 355 -16.27 2.87 9.09
N GLU A 356 -16.67 3.01 7.84
CA GLU A 356 -17.59 2.08 7.19
C GLU A 356 -16.86 1.12 6.26
N MET A 357 -17.30 -0.14 6.23
CA MET A 357 -16.90 -1.13 5.25
C MET A 357 -18.10 -1.48 4.37
N THR A 358 -18.03 -1.14 3.10
CA THR A 358 -18.98 -1.58 2.07
C THR A 358 -18.50 -2.88 1.44
N VAL A 359 -19.35 -3.90 1.43
CA VAL A 359 -19.09 -5.19 0.78
C VAL A 359 -19.81 -5.23 -0.56
N LEU A 360 -19.04 -5.41 -1.64
CA LEU A 360 -19.57 -5.56 -3.00
C LEU A 360 -19.21 -6.93 -3.55
N ARG A 361 -19.97 -7.42 -4.50
CA ARG A 361 -19.56 -8.59 -5.30
C ARG A 361 -18.40 -8.21 -6.23
N GLU A 362 -17.43 -9.10 -6.41
CA GLU A 362 -16.29 -8.85 -7.33
C GLU A 362 -16.71 -8.75 -8.81
N ASP A 363 -17.88 -9.32 -9.17
CA ASP A 363 -18.45 -9.31 -10.52
C ASP A 363 -19.60 -8.29 -10.70
N ALA A 364 -19.71 -7.35 -9.77
CA ALA A 364 -20.81 -6.37 -9.76
C ALA A 364 -20.87 -5.55 -11.06
N LYS A 365 -22.03 -5.55 -11.72
CA LYS A 365 -22.34 -4.77 -12.93
C LYS A 365 -23.01 -3.43 -12.61
N LYS A 366 -23.32 -3.18 -11.35
CA LYS A 366 -23.93 -1.96 -10.80
C LYS A 366 -23.53 -1.83 -9.34
N TYR A 367 -23.70 -0.63 -8.77
CA TYR A 367 -23.50 -0.42 -7.35
C TYR A 367 -24.63 -1.07 -6.55
N GLU A 368 -24.36 -2.21 -5.95
CA GLU A 368 -25.30 -3.00 -5.17
C GLU A 368 -24.59 -3.65 -3.97
N PRO A 369 -24.49 -2.93 -2.84
CA PRO A 369 -23.84 -3.44 -1.66
C PRO A 369 -24.56 -4.68 -1.10
N LEU A 370 -23.79 -5.73 -0.82
CA LEU A 370 -24.26 -6.89 -0.08
C LEU A 370 -24.52 -6.53 1.38
N ARG A 371 -23.62 -5.72 1.94
CA ARG A 371 -23.68 -5.19 3.32
C ARG A 371 -22.88 -3.90 3.44
N VAL A 372 -23.22 -3.13 4.46
CA VAL A 372 -22.42 -2.01 4.95
C VAL A 372 -22.30 -2.17 6.47
N TYR A 373 -21.08 -2.06 6.99
CA TYR A 373 -20.78 -2.23 8.41
C TYR A 373 -20.03 -1.02 8.95
N THR A 374 -20.29 -0.63 10.19
CA THR A 374 -19.36 0.19 10.97
C THR A 374 -18.29 -0.74 11.53
N VAL A 375 -17.02 -0.48 11.23
CA VAL A 375 -15.89 -1.38 11.52
C VAL A 375 -14.91 -0.81 12.54
N ALA A 376 -15.07 0.43 12.96
CA ALA A 376 -14.20 1.10 13.90
C ALA A 376 -14.91 2.26 14.60
N ASP A 377 -14.33 2.75 15.72
CA ASP A 377 -14.87 3.86 16.51
C ASP A 377 -14.23 5.21 16.12
N SER A 378 -13.27 5.19 15.22
CA SER A 378 -12.54 6.36 14.73
C SER A 378 -12.05 6.16 13.30
N PRO A 379 -11.64 7.23 12.56
CA PRO A 379 -11.33 7.15 11.14
C PRO A 379 -10.35 6.03 10.76
N VAL A 380 -10.67 5.33 9.67
CA VAL A 380 -9.86 4.24 9.09
C VAL A 380 -9.13 4.77 7.86
N TRP A 381 -7.83 5.02 7.98
CA TRP A 381 -6.96 5.42 6.87
C TRP A 381 -6.07 4.29 6.36
N ALA A 382 -5.70 3.38 7.27
CA ALA A 382 -4.86 2.24 6.94
C ALA A 382 -5.62 1.23 6.07
N HIS A 383 -4.92 0.61 5.13
CA HIS A 383 -5.48 -0.53 4.41
C HIS A 383 -5.69 -1.70 5.37
N PRO A 384 -6.83 -2.40 5.28
CA PRO A 384 -7.10 -3.57 6.11
C PRO A 384 -6.18 -4.73 5.73
N LEU A 385 -5.98 -5.64 6.68
CA LEU A 385 -5.27 -6.89 6.44
C LEU A 385 -6.30 -8.04 6.39
N PRO A 386 -6.51 -8.64 5.21
CA PRO A 386 -7.37 -9.81 5.08
C PRO A 386 -6.62 -11.06 5.59
N LEU A 387 -7.24 -11.80 6.50
CA LEU A 387 -6.76 -13.09 7.02
C LEU A 387 -7.86 -14.14 6.85
N GLU A 388 -7.51 -15.41 6.85
CA GLU A 388 -8.50 -16.51 6.84
C GLU A 388 -9.49 -16.40 8.01
N SER A 389 -9.01 -15.93 9.18
CA SER A 389 -9.81 -15.78 10.40
C SER A 389 -10.71 -14.54 10.45
N GLY A 390 -10.61 -13.62 9.45
CA GLY A 390 -11.36 -12.37 9.42
C GLY A 390 -10.57 -11.22 8.81
N ILE A 391 -10.90 -9.99 9.21
CA ILE A 391 -10.28 -8.78 8.67
C ILE A 391 -9.67 -7.98 9.82
N VAL A 392 -8.37 -7.68 9.74
CA VAL A 392 -7.73 -6.80 10.70
C VAL A 392 -7.86 -5.36 10.24
N VAL A 393 -8.45 -4.53 11.08
CA VAL A 393 -8.70 -3.11 10.83
C VAL A 393 -7.91 -2.28 11.81
N LYS A 394 -7.19 -1.26 11.31
CA LYS A 394 -6.53 -0.24 12.11
C LYS A 394 -7.30 1.07 11.98
N ASP A 395 -7.79 1.57 13.10
CA ASP A 395 -8.37 2.90 13.24
C ASP A 395 -7.31 3.92 13.74
N ALA A 396 -7.70 5.07 14.26
CA ALA A 396 -6.75 6.10 14.69
C ALA A 396 -5.69 5.57 15.67
N LYS A 397 -6.06 4.69 16.64
CA LYS A 397 -5.16 4.21 17.71
C LYS A 397 -5.22 2.72 17.96
N SER A 398 -6.25 2.04 17.47
CA SER A 398 -6.51 0.64 17.77
C SER A 398 -6.29 -0.25 16.56
N LEU A 399 -5.98 -1.52 16.83
CA LEU A 399 -5.97 -2.61 15.86
C LEU A 399 -6.97 -3.65 16.34
N ALA A 400 -7.87 -4.09 15.47
CA ALA A 400 -8.91 -5.06 15.81
C ALA A 400 -9.03 -6.15 14.74
N LEU A 401 -9.25 -7.40 15.15
CA LEU A 401 -9.69 -8.48 14.27
C LEU A 401 -11.21 -8.58 14.31
N LEU A 402 -11.82 -8.36 13.15
CA LEU A 402 -13.25 -8.53 12.93
C LEU A 402 -13.48 -9.86 12.22
N GLY A 403 -14.40 -10.66 12.74
CA GLY A 403 -14.82 -11.93 12.15
C GLY A 403 -16.33 -12.01 12.00
N TRP A 404 -16.82 -13.13 11.54
CA TRP A 404 -18.23 -13.48 11.30
C TRP A 404 -18.62 -14.79 11.94
#